data_068934d17f4237da7f78dbb0414ea45f
#
_entry.id   068934d17f4237da7f78dbb0414ea45f
#
_cell.length_a   1.000
_cell.length_b   1.000
_cell.length_c   1.000
_cell.angle_alpha   90.00
_cell.angle_beta   90.00
_cell.angle_gamma   90.00
#
_symmetry.space_group_name_H-M   'P 1'
#
loop_
_entity.id
_entity.type
_entity.pdbx_description
1 polymer ?
#
loop_
_entity_poly.entity_id
_entity_poly.type
_entity_poly.pdbx_seq_one_letter_code
_entity_poly.pdbx_strand_id
1 'polypeptide(L)'
;DWARFYSPEKITIGNNVRVDDFCMLSGGVGIELKDHIHIACGVYMYGGGGILVEDFVGISTHVNIWSQSDDFSGRSMFCPQIPEKYKPHLKKAKVHIGKQVLIGCGVSILPGVTLGEGSIIGAHSLVTKDTLPWSLYAGVPAKKIDNVSQDMLKLREQFLEEYDGKRSA
;
A
#
# COMPACT_ATOMS: atom_id res chain seq x y z
N ASP A 1 12.10 12.73 -10.57
CA ASP A 1 12.78 12.13 -11.75
C ASP A 1 13.60 10.87 -11.42
N TRP A 2 13.59 10.43 -10.15
CA TRP A 2 14.34 9.25 -9.71
C TRP A 2 13.45 8.07 -9.31
N ALA A 3 12.13 8.15 -9.47
CA ALA A 3 11.23 7.02 -9.29
C ALA A 3 11.34 6.05 -10.47
N ARG A 4 11.21 4.74 -10.19
CA ARG A 4 11.29 3.67 -11.19
C ARG A 4 9.98 2.89 -11.28
N PHE A 5 9.48 2.74 -12.51
CA PHE A 5 8.27 1.98 -12.81
C PHE A 5 8.65 0.79 -13.69
N TYR A 6 8.45 -0.43 -13.18
CA TYR A 6 8.62 -1.67 -13.94
C TYR A 6 7.25 -2.17 -14.38
N SER A 7 7.13 -2.57 -15.66
CA SER A 7 5.85 -2.91 -16.28
C SER A 7 4.80 -1.80 -16.10
N PRO A 8 5.11 -0.58 -16.56
CA PRO A 8 4.24 0.60 -16.30
C PRO A 8 2.84 0.43 -16.91
N GLU A 9 2.68 -0.38 -17.96
CA GLU A 9 1.40 -0.73 -18.56
C GLU A 9 0.46 -1.49 -17.60
N LYS A 10 0.98 -1.98 -16.47
CA LYS A 10 0.23 -2.63 -15.39
C LYS A 10 -0.03 -1.70 -14.20
N ILE A 11 0.32 -0.42 -14.32
CA ILE A 11 0.16 0.55 -13.23
C ILE A 11 -0.85 1.60 -13.67
N THR A 12 -1.95 1.70 -12.93
CA THR A 12 -2.96 2.74 -13.13
C THR A 12 -2.85 3.77 -12.03
N ILE A 13 -2.82 5.04 -12.41
CA ILE A 13 -2.67 6.17 -11.47
C ILE A 13 -3.84 7.14 -11.70
N GLY A 14 -4.57 7.42 -10.63
CA GLY A 14 -5.68 8.38 -10.61
C GLY A 14 -5.22 9.84 -10.55
N ASN A 15 -6.08 10.70 -10.00
CA ASN A 15 -5.83 12.12 -9.94
C ASN A 15 -5.15 12.53 -8.63
N ASN A 16 -4.35 13.61 -8.69
CA ASN A 16 -3.66 14.17 -7.51
C ASN A 16 -2.81 13.14 -6.76
N VAL A 17 -2.13 12.27 -7.51
CA VAL A 17 -1.17 11.31 -6.97
C VAL A 17 0.23 11.92 -7.08
N ARG A 18 0.93 11.98 -5.94
CA ARG A 18 2.32 12.39 -5.88
C ARG A 18 3.19 11.20 -5.53
N VAL A 19 4.21 10.93 -6.34
CA VAL A 19 5.25 9.92 -6.09
C VAL A 19 6.58 10.64 -5.97
N ASP A 20 7.21 10.54 -4.82
CA ASP A 20 8.50 11.17 -4.55
C ASP A 20 9.67 10.34 -5.11
N ASP A 21 10.88 10.88 -5.01
CA ASP A 21 12.09 10.27 -5.56
C ASP A 21 12.43 8.93 -4.90
N PHE A 22 13.21 8.12 -5.62
CA PHE A 22 13.71 6.81 -5.20
C PHE A 22 12.62 5.77 -4.89
N CYS A 23 11.38 6.02 -5.29
CA CYS A 23 10.32 5.02 -5.26
C CYS A 23 10.53 3.98 -6.36
N MET A 24 10.11 2.74 -6.08
CA MET A 24 10.06 1.67 -7.08
C MET A 24 8.68 1.00 -7.06
N LEU A 25 7.99 1.08 -8.19
CA LEU A 25 6.70 0.42 -8.39
C LEU A 25 6.86 -0.65 -9.47
N SER A 26 6.75 -1.92 -9.09
CA SER A 26 6.79 -3.06 -10.00
C SER A 26 5.38 -3.58 -10.25
N GLY A 27 4.83 -3.32 -11.44
CA GLY A 27 3.42 -3.54 -11.79
C GLY A 27 2.94 -4.99 -11.59
N GLY A 28 3.77 -5.97 -11.92
CA GLY A 28 3.40 -7.38 -11.75
C GLY A 28 2.09 -7.74 -12.45
N VAL A 29 1.05 -8.14 -11.69
CA VAL A 29 -0.30 -8.37 -12.22
C VAL A 29 -1.17 -7.12 -12.19
N GLY A 30 -0.79 -6.08 -11.43
CA GLY A 30 -1.44 -4.78 -11.42
C GLY A 30 -1.15 -3.99 -10.14
N ILE A 31 -0.92 -2.69 -10.30
CA ILE A 31 -0.96 -1.69 -9.22
C ILE A 31 -1.98 -0.64 -9.61
N GLU A 32 -2.97 -0.42 -8.76
CA GLU A 32 -4.01 0.58 -8.96
C GLU A 32 -3.94 1.60 -7.83
N LEU A 33 -3.62 2.84 -8.17
CA LEU A 33 -3.61 3.99 -7.28
C LEU A 33 -4.82 4.86 -7.62
N LYS A 34 -5.70 5.11 -6.64
CA LYS A 34 -6.86 5.99 -6.80
C LYS A 34 -6.46 7.46 -6.65
N ASP A 35 -7.32 8.29 -6.09
CA ASP A 35 -7.14 9.73 -6.05
C ASP A 35 -6.55 10.23 -4.72
N HIS A 36 -5.85 11.38 -4.76
CA HIS A 36 -5.32 12.05 -3.58
C HIS A 36 -4.36 11.19 -2.75
N ILE A 37 -3.36 10.60 -3.39
CA ILE A 37 -2.38 9.72 -2.75
C ILE A 37 -1.01 10.38 -2.72
N HIS A 38 -0.33 10.29 -1.59
CA HIS A 38 1.09 10.63 -1.48
C HIS A 38 1.91 9.38 -1.19
N ILE A 39 2.89 9.12 -2.04
CA ILE A 39 3.89 8.06 -1.90
C ILE A 39 5.24 8.75 -1.69
N ALA A 40 5.69 8.75 -0.44
CA ALA A 40 6.92 9.45 -0.05
C ALA A 40 8.18 8.69 -0.51
N CYS A 41 9.32 9.35 -0.39
CA CYS A 41 10.61 8.89 -0.87
C CYS A 41 10.97 7.46 -0.42
N GLY A 42 11.52 6.67 -1.34
CA GLY A 42 12.04 5.33 -1.04
C GLY A 42 10.99 4.26 -0.77
N VAL A 43 9.76 4.45 -1.21
CA VAL A 43 8.70 3.43 -1.11
C VAL A 43 8.88 2.38 -2.20
N TYR A 44 8.75 1.09 -1.83
CA TYR A 44 8.79 -0.04 -2.75
C TYR A 44 7.44 -0.77 -2.77
N MET A 45 6.88 -0.94 -4.00
CA MET A 45 5.64 -1.69 -4.23
C MET A 45 5.88 -2.83 -5.22
N TYR A 46 5.65 -4.08 -4.78
CA TYR A 46 5.81 -5.27 -5.59
C TYR A 46 4.45 -5.89 -5.90
N GLY A 47 3.94 -5.61 -7.11
CA GLY A 47 2.61 -5.94 -7.58
C GLY A 47 2.40 -7.38 -8.06
N GLY A 48 3.27 -8.33 -7.69
CA GLY A 48 3.19 -9.73 -8.17
C GLY A 48 1.86 -10.44 -7.87
N GLY A 49 1.16 -10.05 -6.80
CA GLY A 49 -0.21 -10.50 -6.45
C GLY A 49 -1.27 -9.41 -6.61
N GLY A 50 -0.87 -8.22 -7.07
CA GLY A 50 -1.73 -7.05 -7.19
C GLY A 50 -1.72 -6.14 -5.95
N ILE A 51 -1.83 -4.84 -6.17
CA ILE A 51 -1.94 -3.83 -5.11
C ILE A 51 -3.04 -2.84 -5.49
N LEU A 52 -3.96 -2.58 -4.57
CA LEU A 52 -4.93 -1.50 -4.68
C LEU A 52 -4.71 -0.51 -3.55
N VAL A 53 -4.58 0.76 -3.90
CA VAL A 53 -4.54 1.88 -2.94
C VAL A 53 -5.72 2.79 -3.24
N GLU A 54 -6.62 2.92 -2.26
CA GLU A 54 -7.80 3.78 -2.39
C GLU A 54 -7.48 5.27 -2.12
N ASP A 55 -8.53 6.10 -2.10
CA ASP A 55 -8.40 7.54 -2.02
C ASP A 55 -7.86 8.04 -0.67
N PHE A 56 -7.19 9.20 -0.69
CA PHE A 56 -6.71 9.91 0.50
C PHE A 56 -5.70 9.13 1.35
N VAL A 57 -4.85 8.33 0.72
CA VAL A 57 -3.84 7.52 1.41
C VAL A 57 -2.51 8.26 1.49
N GLY A 58 -1.92 8.27 2.69
CA GLY A 58 -0.56 8.74 2.93
C GLY A 58 0.40 7.58 3.19
N ILE A 59 1.43 7.43 2.35
CA ILE A 59 2.47 6.41 2.49
C ILE A 59 3.79 7.11 2.78
N SER A 60 4.30 6.95 4.00
CA SER A 60 5.54 7.57 4.44
C SER A 60 6.78 6.90 3.85
N THR A 61 7.94 7.49 4.11
CA THR A 61 9.23 7.06 3.55
C THR A 61 9.58 5.61 3.88
N HIS A 62 10.24 4.94 2.92
CA HIS A 62 10.78 3.57 3.09
C HIS A 62 9.73 2.51 3.45
N VAL A 63 8.47 2.70 3.10
CA VAL A 63 7.43 1.68 3.22
C VAL A 63 7.63 0.62 2.13
N ASN A 64 7.46 -0.66 2.51
CA ASN A 64 7.56 -1.79 1.61
C ASN A 64 6.23 -2.53 1.54
N ILE A 65 5.65 -2.65 0.34
CA ILE A 65 4.39 -3.34 0.10
C ILE A 65 4.64 -4.53 -0.79
N TRP A 66 4.46 -5.74 -0.24
CA TRP A 66 4.69 -7.00 -0.90
C TRP A 66 3.36 -7.71 -1.16
N SER A 67 2.97 -7.86 -2.40
CA SER A 67 1.83 -8.71 -2.77
C SER A 67 2.25 -10.10 -3.26
N GLN A 68 3.56 -10.37 -3.23
CA GLN A 68 4.15 -11.66 -3.51
C GLN A 68 5.30 -11.93 -2.54
N SER A 69 5.47 -13.20 -2.14
CA SER A 69 6.58 -13.66 -1.30
C SER A 69 6.94 -15.10 -1.64
N ASP A 70 8.22 -15.42 -1.56
CA ASP A 70 8.67 -16.81 -1.63
C ASP A 70 8.16 -17.62 -0.42
N ASP A 71 8.25 -18.94 -0.50
CA ASP A 71 7.84 -19.88 0.54
C ASP A 71 8.91 -20.02 1.62
N PHE A 72 8.60 -19.61 2.85
CA PHE A 72 9.48 -19.71 4.01
C PHE A 72 9.39 -21.10 4.70
N SER A 73 8.54 -22.01 4.22
CA SER A 73 8.44 -23.37 4.80
C SER A 73 9.50 -24.34 4.29
N GLY A 74 10.24 -23.94 3.24
CA GLY A 74 11.24 -24.80 2.59
C GLY A 74 10.68 -25.86 1.65
N ARG A 75 9.38 -25.82 1.33
CA ARG A 75 8.73 -26.78 0.42
C ARG A 75 8.76 -26.35 -1.05
N SER A 76 9.32 -25.19 -1.34
CA SER A 76 9.53 -24.66 -2.68
C SER A 76 10.95 -24.17 -2.84
N MET A 77 11.45 -24.15 -4.06
CA MET A 77 12.63 -23.35 -4.37
C MET A 77 12.28 -21.87 -4.28
N PHE A 78 13.27 -21.05 -4.03
CA PHE A 78 13.15 -19.58 -3.98
C PHE A 78 14.13 -18.96 -4.98
N CYS A 79 14.13 -17.66 -5.14
CA CYS A 79 14.88 -16.89 -6.11
C CYS A 79 14.11 -16.64 -7.43
N PRO A 80 14.09 -15.39 -7.89
CA PRO A 80 13.38 -14.99 -9.11
C PRO A 80 13.84 -15.72 -10.39
N GLN A 81 15.12 -16.15 -10.43
CA GLN A 81 15.69 -16.86 -11.59
C GLN A 81 15.22 -18.33 -11.73
N ILE A 82 14.56 -18.87 -10.70
CA ILE A 82 14.01 -20.21 -10.75
C ILE A 82 12.61 -20.19 -11.36
N PRO A 83 12.30 -21.00 -12.38
CA PRO A 83 10.96 -21.06 -12.97
C PRO A 83 9.87 -21.39 -11.95
N GLU A 84 8.70 -20.77 -12.09
CA GLU A 84 7.58 -20.91 -11.13
C GLU A 84 7.13 -22.36 -10.91
N LYS A 85 7.28 -23.24 -11.91
CA LYS A 85 6.96 -24.67 -11.75
C LYS A 85 7.68 -25.37 -10.59
N TYR A 86 8.82 -24.83 -10.14
CA TYR A 86 9.57 -25.32 -8.98
C TYR A 86 9.26 -24.57 -7.69
N LYS A 87 8.27 -23.66 -7.74
CA LYS A 87 7.83 -22.84 -6.61
C LYS A 87 6.33 -22.99 -6.35
N PRO A 88 5.84 -24.24 -6.08
CA PRO A 88 4.40 -24.53 -5.95
C PRO A 88 3.73 -23.81 -4.79
N HIS A 89 4.50 -23.32 -3.81
CA HIS A 89 4.00 -22.59 -2.65
C HIS A 89 4.38 -21.10 -2.67
N LEU A 90 4.73 -20.55 -3.85
CA LEU A 90 4.93 -19.12 -4.03
C LEU A 90 3.63 -18.38 -3.65
N LYS A 91 3.68 -17.53 -2.64
CA LYS A 91 2.52 -16.79 -2.18
C LYS A 91 2.30 -15.56 -3.06
N LYS A 92 1.17 -15.52 -3.74
CA LYS A 92 0.68 -14.33 -4.47
C LYS A 92 -0.71 -13.99 -3.93
N ALA A 93 -0.87 -12.81 -3.34
CA ALA A 93 -2.15 -12.38 -2.81
C ALA A 93 -2.23 -10.86 -2.82
N LYS A 94 -3.37 -10.32 -3.29
CA LYS A 94 -3.57 -8.89 -3.42
C LYS A 94 -3.45 -8.18 -2.08
N VAL A 95 -2.72 -7.07 -2.04
CA VAL A 95 -2.75 -6.12 -0.93
C VAL A 95 -3.76 -5.03 -1.23
N HIS A 96 -4.62 -4.73 -0.26
CA HIS A 96 -5.63 -3.68 -0.37
C HIS A 96 -5.42 -2.64 0.73
N ILE A 97 -5.21 -1.41 0.35
CA ILE A 97 -5.08 -0.26 1.27
C ILE A 97 -6.34 0.58 1.12
N GLY A 98 -7.18 0.55 2.15
CA GLY A 98 -8.46 1.26 2.18
C GLY A 98 -8.32 2.78 2.21
N LYS A 99 -9.44 3.48 2.08
CA LYS A 99 -9.49 4.95 2.07
C LYS A 99 -8.91 5.54 3.36
N GLN A 100 -8.27 6.70 3.23
CA GLN A 100 -7.74 7.49 4.37
C GLN A 100 -6.79 6.73 5.30
N VAL A 101 -6.11 5.71 4.80
CA VAL A 101 -5.07 5.00 5.55
C VAL A 101 -3.81 5.86 5.61
N LEU A 102 -3.20 5.91 6.79
CA LEU A 102 -1.88 6.50 6.99
C LEU A 102 -0.88 5.40 7.36
N ILE A 103 0.22 5.31 6.60
CA ILE A 103 1.26 4.31 6.80
C ILE A 103 2.54 5.02 7.22
N GLY A 104 3.00 4.76 8.44
CA GLY A 104 4.22 5.31 9.01
C GLY A 104 5.49 4.83 8.29
N CYS A 105 6.59 5.55 8.48
CA CYS A 105 7.86 5.25 7.81
C CYS A 105 8.38 3.84 8.15
N GLY A 106 9.04 3.20 7.17
CA GLY A 106 9.67 1.90 7.35
C GLY A 106 8.72 0.72 7.59
N VAL A 107 7.41 0.89 7.41
CA VAL A 107 6.42 -0.19 7.54
C VAL A 107 6.62 -1.21 6.42
N SER A 108 6.46 -2.50 6.77
CA SER A 108 6.39 -3.60 5.80
C SER A 108 5.00 -4.25 5.84
N ILE A 109 4.38 -4.41 4.67
CA ILE A 109 3.05 -5.03 4.50
C ILE A 109 3.21 -6.30 3.69
N LEU A 110 2.71 -7.43 4.23
CA LEU A 110 2.85 -8.75 3.62
C LEU A 110 1.71 -9.08 2.66
N PRO A 111 1.92 -10.08 1.76
CA PRO A 111 0.92 -10.47 0.76
C PRO A 111 -0.43 -10.88 1.36
N GLY A 112 -1.50 -10.36 0.79
CA GLY A 112 -2.88 -10.66 1.14
C GLY A 112 -3.46 -9.81 2.26
N VAL A 113 -2.71 -8.83 2.77
CA VAL A 113 -3.19 -7.92 3.83
C VAL A 113 -4.15 -6.88 3.27
N THR A 114 -5.24 -6.65 4.00
CA THR A 114 -6.16 -5.51 3.84
C THR A 114 -5.99 -4.53 4.99
N LEU A 115 -5.64 -3.28 4.68
CA LEU A 115 -5.71 -2.19 5.65
C LEU A 115 -7.10 -1.56 5.58
N GLY A 116 -7.84 -1.64 6.69
CA GLY A 116 -9.19 -1.08 6.79
C GLY A 116 -9.21 0.44 6.67
N GLU A 117 -10.31 1.02 6.18
CA GLU A 117 -10.49 2.47 6.03
C GLU A 117 -10.10 3.23 7.29
N GLY A 118 -9.37 4.32 7.15
CA GLY A 118 -8.96 5.19 8.25
C GLY A 118 -8.01 4.54 9.25
N SER A 119 -7.48 3.34 8.97
CA SER A 119 -6.47 2.74 9.86
C SER A 119 -5.14 3.49 9.76
N ILE A 120 -4.43 3.53 10.87
CA ILE A 120 -3.09 4.13 10.96
C ILE A 120 -2.11 3.04 11.34
N ILE A 121 -0.99 2.96 10.62
CA ILE A 121 0.10 2.02 10.91
C ILE A 121 1.30 2.79 11.42
N GLY A 122 1.68 2.53 12.66
CA GLY A 122 2.85 3.13 13.30
C GLY A 122 4.15 2.76 12.61
N ALA A 123 5.13 3.66 12.67
CA ALA A 123 6.42 3.48 12.01
C ALA A 123 7.10 2.15 12.36
N HIS A 124 7.87 1.59 11.41
CA HIS A 124 8.65 0.36 11.54
C HIS A 124 7.84 -0.88 11.95
N SER A 125 6.54 -0.90 11.64
CA SER A 125 5.68 -2.05 11.91
C SER A 125 5.75 -3.10 10.80
N LEU A 126 5.53 -4.38 11.18
CA LEU A 126 5.34 -5.49 10.25
C LEU A 126 3.87 -5.92 10.24
N VAL A 127 3.15 -5.60 9.17
CA VAL A 127 1.73 -5.93 9.03
C VAL A 127 1.58 -7.29 8.33
N THR A 128 1.12 -8.28 9.08
CA THR A 128 0.99 -9.68 8.63
C THR A 128 -0.46 -10.14 8.53
N LYS A 129 -1.42 -9.33 9.00
CA LYS A 129 -2.86 -9.61 9.04
C LYS A 129 -3.64 -8.34 8.75
N ASP A 130 -4.89 -8.50 8.36
CA ASP A 130 -5.81 -7.40 8.12
C ASP A 130 -5.96 -6.50 9.35
N THR A 131 -6.16 -5.21 9.09
CA THR A 131 -6.47 -4.24 10.13
C THR A 131 -7.95 -3.87 10.11
N LEU A 132 -8.49 -3.60 11.30
CA LEU A 132 -9.84 -3.07 11.43
C LEU A 132 -9.87 -1.61 10.97
N PRO A 133 -11.00 -1.15 10.38
CA PRO A 133 -11.18 0.27 10.11
C PRO A 133 -11.00 1.12 11.37
N TRP A 134 -10.53 2.37 11.18
CA TRP A 134 -10.42 3.40 12.23
C TRP A 134 -9.67 2.90 13.47
N SER A 135 -8.58 2.21 13.25
CA SER A 135 -7.76 1.62 14.31
C SER A 135 -6.28 1.87 14.09
N LEU A 136 -5.56 2.12 15.18
CA LEU A 136 -4.11 2.29 15.19
C LEU A 136 -3.44 0.95 15.48
N TYR A 137 -2.49 0.58 14.62
CA TYR A 137 -1.67 -0.62 14.75
C TYR A 137 -0.19 -0.27 14.84
N ALA A 138 0.57 -0.98 15.65
CA ALA A 138 2.03 -0.83 15.69
C ALA A 138 2.72 -2.13 16.13
N GLY A 139 4.02 -2.23 15.83
CA GLY A 139 4.92 -3.30 16.30
C GLY A 139 5.25 -4.38 15.28
N VAL A 140 6.05 -5.37 15.70
CA VAL A 140 6.56 -6.48 14.89
C VAL A 140 6.25 -7.81 15.61
N PRO A 141 5.21 -8.54 15.21
CA PRO A 141 4.16 -8.17 14.24
C PRO A 141 3.24 -7.06 14.78
N ALA A 142 2.63 -6.30 13.86
CA ALA A 142 1.72 -5.22 14.22
C ALA A 142 0.48 -5.73 14.95
N LYS A 143 0.12 -5.04 16.04
CA LYS A 143 -1.09 -5.29 16.83
C LYS A 143 -1.87 -4.00 16.98
N LYS A 144 -3.18 -4.12 17.12
CA LYS A 144 -4.02 -2.98 17.46
C LYS A 144 -3.64 -2.43 18.82
N ILE A 145 -3.41 -1.12 18.89
CA ILE A 145 -3.05 -0.42 20.12
C ILE A 145 -4.07 0.63 20.53
N ASP A 146 -4.87 1.16 19.57
CA ASP A 146 -5.90 2.16 19.87
C ASP A 146 -6.95 2.23 18.76
N ASN A 147 -7.96 3.09 18.94
CA ASN A 147 -8.91 3.52 17.93
C ASN A 147 -8.50 4.88 17.35
N VAL A 148 -8.88 5.14 16.10
CA VAL A 148 -8.66 6.42 15.42
C VAL A 148 -9.97 7.20 15.38
N SER A 149 -9.93 8.52 15.69
CA SER A 149 -11.09 9.40 15.54
C SER A 149 -11.52 9.50 14.08
N GLN A 150 -12.83 9.63 13.88
CA GLN A 150 -13.43 9.86 12.56
C GLN A 150 -13.71 11.35 12.28
N ASP A 151 -13.23 12.26 13.10
CA ASP A 151 -13.48 13.71 12.93
C ASP A 151 -12.96 14.24 11.59
N MET A 152 -11.90 13.61 11.03
CA MET A 152 -11.38 13.95 9.70
C MET A 152 -12.40 13.75 8.57
N LEU A 153 -13.44 12.95 8.75
CA LEU A 153 -14.48 12.74 7.72
C LEU A 153 -15.19 14.06 7.36
N LYS A 154 -15.48 14.88 8.37
CA LYS A 154 -16.08 16.21 8.14
C LYS A 154 -15.16 17.12 7.34
N LEU A 155 -13.86 17.09 7.63
CA LEU A 155 -12.87 17.87 6.90
C LEU A 155 -12.71 17.37 5.46
N ARG A 156 -12.81 16.05 5.24
CA ARG A 156 -12.80 15.47 3.89
C ARG A 156 -14.01 15.94 3.08
N GLU A 157 -15.21 15.94 3.67
CA GLU A 157 -16.42 16.42 3.01
C GLU A 157 -16.27 17.88 2.59
N GLN A 158 -15.84 18.76 3.50
CA GLN A 158 -15.58 20.17 3.20
C GLN A 158 -14.54 20.33 2.09
N PHE A 159 -13.44 19.55 2.14
CA PHE A 159 -12.41 19.60 1.10
C PHE A 159 -12.98 19.21 -0.27
N LEU A 160 -13.80 18.15 -0.35
CA LEU A 160 -14.39 17.70 -1.61
C LEU A 160 -15.37 18.74 -2.18
N GLU A 161 -16.21 19.34 -1.34
CA GLU A 161 -17.12 20.44 -1.75
C GLU A 161 -16.34 21.63 -2.34
N GLU A 162 -15.28 22.07 -1.66
CA GLU A 162 -14.44 23.17 -2.12
C GLU A 162 -13.64 22.84 -3.39
N TYR A 163 -13.20 21.59 -3.52
CA TYR A 163 -12.41 21.11 -4.65
C TYR A 163 -13.27 20.92 -5.91
N ASP A 164 -14.41 20.27 -5.78
CA ASP A 164 -15.35 20.06 -6.89
C ASP A 164 -16.04 21.35 -7.30
N GLY A 165 -16.34 22.25 -6.37
CA GLY A 165 -16.85 23.60 -6.65
C GLY A 165 -15.90 24.45 -7.52
N LYS A 166 -14.59 24.23 -7.46
CA LYS A 166 -13.58 24.92 -8.30
C LYS A 166 -13.41 24.28 -9.68
N ARG A 167 -13.80 23.03 -9.88
CA ARG A 167 -13.76 22.36 -11.19
C ARG A 167 -14.95 22.72 -12.08
N SER A 168 -16.04 23.20 -11.48
CA SER A 168 -17.28 23.55 -12.17
C SER A 168 -17.37 25.06 -12.54
N ALA A 169 -16.38 25.83 -12.17
CA ALA A 169 -16.25 27.27 -12.46
C ALA A 169 -15.10 27.51 -13.45
#